data_13aecfdc3dd755faafae6dd4dae85ba7
#
_entry.id   13aecfdc3dd755faafae6dd4dae85ba7
#
_cell.length_a   1.000
_cell.length_b   1.000
_cell.length_c   1.000
_cell.angle_alpha   90.00
_cell.angle_beta   90.00
_cell.angle_gamma   90.00
#
_symmetry.space_group_name_H-M   'P 1'
#
loop_
_entity.id
_entity.type
_entity.pdbx_description
1 polymer ?
#
loop_
_entity_poly.entity_id
_entity_poly.type
_entity_poly.pdbx_seq_one_letter_code
_entity_poly.pdbx_strand_id
1 'polypeptide(L)'
;MSGAKQKPLLRVLAGERLERSPWWLMRQAGRYLPEYRALRARARDFIDFCLSPALAAEATLQPVRRFGMDAAILFADILLLPQALGQKLTFGEEGPQLDPITDRSGINRFRADHIGARLEPVCETIQRCRGALPAETALIGFAGSPWTVATYMVEGGASRDFLRVKSWAYRDPVGFQALIDLLTEATIAYLAMQISAGAEVVQLFDSWAGALAEDGFERWVVLPTRRITTTLKERFPGVLIIGFPRGAGLLYDRYAAESGVTAISLDTGVPKDFARDRLQPRLPLQGNLDPVLLVTGGKPLESAVRELRAALGGGPYVFNLGHGVLPQTPPENVAPLARLLAEPL
;
A
#
# COMPACT_ATOMS: atom_id res chain seq x y z
N MET A 1 20.75 -28.34 -1.03
CA MET A 1 19.81 -27.25 -0.67
C MET A 1 18.65 -27.31 -1.64
N SER A 2 17.51 -27.85 -1.21
CA SER A 2 16.30 -27.98 -2.02
C SER A 2 15.84 -26.59 -2.44
N GLY A 3 15.82 -26.31 -3.75
CA GLY A 3 15.34 -25.04 -4.29
C GLY A 3 13.84 -24.90 -4.04
N ALA A 4 13.48 -24.30 -2.92
CA ALA A 4 12.13 -23.80 -2.74
C ALA A 4 11.83 -22.89 -3.94
N LYS A 5 10.83 -23.26 -4.77
CA LYS A 5 10.40 -22.43 -5.88
C LYS A 5 10.04 -21.04 -5.30
N GLN A 6 10.77 -20.03 -5.72
CA GLN A 6 10.52 -18.67 -5.26
C GLN A 6 9.08 -18.27 -5.63
N LYS A 7 8.37 -17.62 -4.70
CA LYS A 7 6.96 -17.27 -4.85
C LYS A 7 6.70 -16.41 -6.10
N PRO A 8 5.59 -16.62 -6.84
CA PRO A 8 5.35 -15.91 -8.11
C PRO A 8 5.43 -14.39 -7.99
N LEU A 9 4.86 -13.81 -6.91
CA LEU A 9 4.95 -12.37 -6.69
C LEU A 9 6.41 -11.90 -6.57
N LEU A 10 7.24 -12.59 -5.77
CA LEU A 10 8.64 -12.20 -5.55
C LEU A 10 9.46 -12.28 -6.84
N ARG A 11 9.23 -13.30 -7.68
CA ARG A 11 9.88 -13.46 -8.98
C ARG A 11 9.56 -12.29 -9.91
N VAL A 12 8.28 -11.92 -10.01
CA VAL A 12 7.87 -10.79 -10.85
C VAL A 12 8.43 -9.47 -10.34
N LEU A 13 8.40 -9.23 -9.01
CA LEU A 13 8.98 -8.02 -8.43
C LEU A 13 10.51 -7.96 -8.57
N ALA A 14 11.17 -9.10 -8.75
CA ALA A 14 12.59 -9.19 -9.09
C ALA A 14 12.88 -9.01 -10.59
N GLY A 15 11.86 -8.73 -11.42
CA GLY A 15 11.99 -8.46 -12.85
C GLY A 15 11.71 -9.65 -13.78
N GLU A 16 11.25 -10.77 -13.27
CA GLU A 16 10.94 -11.95 -14.08
C GLU A 16 9.55 -11.83 -14.71
N ARG A 17 9.44 -12.13 -16.01
CA ARG A 17 8.15 -12.35 -16.67
C ARG A 17 7.69 -13.79 -16.43
N LEU A 18 6.44 -13.98 -16.00
CA LEU A 18 5.83 -15.30 -15.84
C LEU A 18 4.75 -15.53 -16.90
N GLU A 19 4.43 -16.80 -17.16
CA GLU A 19 3.33 -17.21 -18.05
C GLU A 19 1.96 -16.77 -17.50
N ARG A 20 1.83 -16.59 -16.20
CA ARG A 20 0.67 -16.08 -15.49
C ARG A 20 1.08 -14.94 -14.58
N SER A 21 0.42 -13.80 -14.70
CA SER A 21 0.64 -12.69 -13.76
C SER A 21 0.17 -13.08 -12.36
N PRO A 22 1.02 -12.99 -11.32
CA PRO A 22 0.55 -13.10 -9.95
C PRO A 22 -0.40 -11.96 -9.64
N TRP A 23 -1.32 -12.18 -8.69
CA TRP A 23 -2.35 -11.21 -8.38
C TRP A 23 -2.68 -11.14 -6.89
N TRP A 24 -3.08 -9.99 -6.49
CA TRP A 24 -3.71 -9.67 -5.21
C TRP A 24 -4.51 -8.37 -5.38
N LEU A 25 -5.32 -7.98 -4.40
CA LEU A 25 -6.14 -6.77 -4.53
C LEU A 25 -5.92 -5.85 -3.33
N MET A 26 -5.64 -4.57 -3.58
CA MET A 26 -5.65 -3.56 -2.53
C MET A 26 -6.99 -3.56 -1.80
N ARG A 27 -6.97 -3.56 -0.47
CA ARG A 27 -8.15 -3.70 0.41
C ARG A 27 -8.90 -5.02 0.20
N GLN A 28 -8.17 -6.10 -0.17
CA GLN A 28 -8.75 -7.45 -0.32
C GLN A 28 -9.44 -7.97 0.94
N ALA A 29 -8.95 -7.64 2.12
CA ALA A 29 -9.68 -7.78 3.38
C ALA A 29 -10.52 -6.53 3.61
N GLY A 30 -11.85 -6.65 3.52
CA GLY A 30 -12.69 -5.47 3.57
C GLY A 30 -14.18 -5.74 3.73
N ARG A 31 -14.94 -4.68 3.90
CA ARG A 31 -16.38 -4.70 4.19
C ARG A 31 -17.24 -5.41 3.13
N TYR A 32 -16.71 -5.64 1.93
CA TYR A 32 -17.40 -6.41 0.90
C TYR A 32 -17.53 -7.90 1.27
N LEU A 33 -16.64 -8.45 2.12
CA LEU A 33 -16.66 -9.84 2.57
C LEU A 33 -17.58 -10.02 3.80
N PRO A 34 -18.54 -10.97 3.76
CA PRO A 34 -19.39 -11.29 4.93
C PRO A 34 -18.56 -11.71 6.14
N GLU A 35 -17.57 -12.59 5.95
CA GLU A 35 -16.67 -13.08 6.98
C GLU A 35 -15.84 -11.97 7.63
N TYR A 36 -15.43 -10.97 6.86
CA TYR A 36 -14.75 -9.80 7.39
C TYR A 36 -15.70 -8.97 8.29
N ARG A 37 -16.95 -8.75 7.85
CA ARG A 37 -17.93 -8.01 8.66
C ARG A 37 -18.22 -8.71 9.99
N ALA A 38 -18.36 -10.06 9.97
CA ALA A 38 -18.55 -10.86 11.17
C ALA A 38 -17.33 -10.78 12.11
N LEU A 39 -16.12 -10.82 11.54
CA LEU A 39 -14.88 -10.70 12.30
C LEU A 39 -14.72 -9.29 12.90
N ARG A 40 -14.99 -8.24 12.12
CA ARG A 40 -14.92 -6.83 12.55
C ARG A 40 -15.86 -6.52 13.73
N ALA A 41 -17.03 -7.15 13.77
CA ALA A 41 -17.99 -6.98 14.87
C ALA A 41 -17.49 -7.51 16.22
N ARG A 42 -16.40 -8.28 16.27
CA ARG A 42 -15.77 -8.79 17.50
C ARG A 42 -14.80 -7.80 18.14
N ALA A 43 -14.36 -6.78 17.42
CA ALA A 43 -13.48 -5.75 17.93
C ALA A 43 -14.28 -4.52 18.40
N ARG A 44 -13.80 -3.82 19.42
CA ARG A 44 -14.42 -2.62 19.99
C ARG A 44 -14.53 -1.49 18.98
N ASP A 45 -13.44 -1.24 18.30
CA ASP A 45 -13.32 -0.21 17.28
C ASP A 45 -12.34 -0.64 16.18
N PHE A 46 -12.04 0.23 15.22
CA PHE A 46 -11.17 -0.10 14.11
C PHE A 46 -9.69 -0.19 14.50
N ILE A 47 -9.25 0.61 15.45
CA ILE A 47 -7.87 0.57 15.95
C ILE A 47 -7.65 -0.72 16.74
N ASP A 48 -8.58 -1.06 17.62
CA ASP A 48 -8.57 -2.33 18.35
C ASP A 48 -8.52 -3.53 17.40
N PHE A 49 -9.25 -3.48 16.27
CA PHE A 49 -9.21 -4.52 15.25
C PHE A 49 -7.83 -4.65 14.63
N CYS A 50 -7.20 -3.53 14.24
CA CYS A 50 -5.85 -3.52 13.65
C CYS A 50 -4.78 -3.96 14.64
N LEU A 51 -4.94 -3.65 15.94
CA LEU A 51 -3.98 -3.96 16.99
C LEU A 51 -4.31 -5.25 17.77
N SER A 52 -5.29 -6.03 17.31
CA SER A 52 -5.58 -7.36 17.83
C SER A 52 -4.97 -8.43 16.92
N PRO A 53 -3.79 -9.02 17.24
CA PRO A 53 -3.04 -9.86 16.31
C PRO A 53 -3.84 -11.05 15.75
N ALA A 54 -4.67 -11.68 16.59
CA ALA A 54 -5.50 -12.80 16.16
C ALA A 54 -6.58 -12.37 15.14
N LEU A 55 -7.23 -11.22 15.37
CA LEU A 55 -8.27 -10.71 14.46
C LEU A 55 -7.67 -10.16 13.17
N ALA A 56 -6.58 -9.39 13.26
CA ALA A 56 -5.90 -8.84 12.10
C ALA A 56 -5.28 -9.93 11.21
N ALA A 57 -4.70 -10.98 11.81
CA ALA A 57 -4.19 -12.13 11.05
C ALA A 57 -5.33 -12.88 10.34
N GLU A 58 -6.45 -13.14 11.03
CA GLU A 58 -7.60 -13.78 10.40
C GLU A 58 -8.14 -12.93 9.22
N ALA A 59 -8.28 -11.60 9.40
CA ALA A 59 -8.69 -10.71 8.31
C ALA A 59 -7.73 -10.78 7.13
N THR A 60 -6.43 -10.81 7.38
CA THR A 60 -5.38 -10.93 6.35
C THR A 60 -5.51 -12.22 5.53
N LEU A 61 -5.86 -13.34 6.19
CA LEU A 61 -5.90 -14.66 5.59
C LEU A 61 -7.20 -14.97 4.82
N GLN A 62 -8.32 -14.34 5.18
CA GLN A 62 -9.64 -14.61 4.58
C GLN A 62 -9.67 -14.51 3.05
N PRO A 63 -9.14 -13.44 2.40
CA PRO A 63 -9.16 -13.34 0.95
C PRO A 63 -8.32 -14.41 0.26
N VAL A 64 -7.17 -14.75 0.83
CA VAL A 64 -6.27 -15.81 0.29
C VAL A 64 -6.98 -17.16 0.33
N ARG A 65 -7.59 -17.53 1.46
CA ARG A 65 -8.34 -18.78 1.58
C ARG A 65 -9.53 -18.86 0.64
N ARG A 66 -10.22 -17.73 0.43
CA ARG A 66 -11.42 -17.69 -0.38
C ARG A 66 -11.14 -17.68 -1.88
N PHE A 67 -10.11 -16.95 -2.33
CA PHE A 67 -9.90 -16.66 -3.75
C PHE A 67 -8.57 -17.19 -4.31
N GLY A 68 -7.66 -17.71 -3.49
CA GLY A 68 -6.38 -18.24 -3.94
C GLY A 68 -5.43 -17.17 -4.48
N MET A 69 -5.40 -16.00 -3.84
CA MET A 69 -4.52 -14.90 -4.23
C MET A 69 -3.03 -15.24 -4.00
N ASP A 70 -2.15 -14.77 -4.87
CA ASP A 70 -0.70 -15.01 -4.80
C ASP A 70 0.00 -14.22 -3.69
N ALA A 71 -0.70 -13.24 -3.11
CA ALA A 71 -0.19 -12.49 -1.96
C ALA A 71 -1.29 -12.14 -0.95
N ALA A 72 -0.88 -12.09 0.31
CA ALA A 72 -1.62 -11.47 1.39
C ALA A 72 -1.00 -10.11 1.70
N ILE A 73 -1.80 -9.04 1.77
CA ILE A 73 -1.36 -7.80 2.37
C ILE A 73 -1.83 -7.75 3.82
N LEU A 74 -0.92 -7.43 4.72
CA LEU A 74 -1.18 -7.26 6.13
C LEU A 74 -2.44 -6.40 6.36
N PHE A 75 -3.36 -6.87 7.21
CA PHE A 75 -4.49 -6.04 7.65
C PHE A 75 -4.03 -5.08 8.75
N ALA A 76 -3.93 -3.80 8.40
CA ALA A 76 -3.55 -2.70 9.27
C ALA A 76 -4.08 -1.39 8.67
N ASP A 77 -3.69 -0.23 9.23
CA ASP A 77 -3.99 1.10 8.68
C ASP A 77 -2.75 1.98 8.64
N ILE A 78 -2.67 2.87 7.64
CA ILE A 78 -1.54 3.81 7.48
C ILE A 78 -1.47 4.82 8.64
N LEU A 79 -2.58 5.08 9.32
CA LEU A 79 -2.66 6.04 10.42
C LEU A 79 -2.30 5.44 11.79
N LEU A 80 -2.00 4.14 11.85
CA LEU A 80 -1.41 3.56 13.07
C LEU A 80 -0.04 4.19 13.37
N LEU A 81 0.71 4.64 12.36
CA LEU A 81 1.99 5.29 12.56
C LEU A 81 1.87 6.64 13.29
N PRO A 82 1.07 7.63 12.84
CA PRO A 82 0.87 8.85 13.60
C PRO A 82 0.23 8.63 14.99
N GLN A 83 -0.66 7.62 15.12
CA GLN A 83 -1.21 7.24 16.41
C GLN A 83 -0.12 6.68 17.33
N ALA A 84 0.80 5.87 16.82
CA ALA A 84 1.95 5.36 17.57
C ALA A 84 2.94 6.47 17.95
N LEU A 85 3.08 7.52 17.14
CA LEU A 85 3.83 8.72 17.48
C LEU A 85 3.18 9.55 18.61
N GLY A 86 1.89 9.34 18.89
CA GLY A 86 1.15 10.01 19.97
C GLY A 86 0.06 10.96 19.49
N GLN A 87 -0.27 10.98 18.19
CA GLN A 87 -1.41 11.74 17.71
C GLN A 87 -2.71 11.02 18.06
N LYS A 88 -3.70 11.76 18.58
CA LYS A 88 -5.03 11.18 18.83
C LYS A 88 -5.69 10.86 17.50
N LEU A 89 -6.19 9.64 17.39
CA LEU A 89 -6.87 9.10 16.20
C LEU A 89 -8.16 8.41 16.62
N THR A 90 -9.24 8.73 15.93
CA THR A 90 -10.52 8.03 16.04
C THR A 90 -11.07 7.76 14.64
N PHE A 91 -11.97 6.79 14.52
CA PHE A 91 -12.67 6.47 13.27
C PHE A 91 -14.16 6.67 13.47
N GLY A 92 -14.73 7.66 12.81
CA GLY A 92 -16.15 7.93 12.76
C GLY A 92 -16.80 7.47 11.45
N GLU A 93 -18.06 7.83 11.23
CA GLU A 93 -18.80 7.53 10.00
C GLU A 93 -18.16 8.15 8.76
N GLU A 94 -17.58 9.35 8.91
CA GLU A 94 -16.90 10.11 7.85
C GLU A 94 -15.44 9.65 7.61
N GLY A 95 -14.97 8.65 8.35
CA GLY A 95 -13.61 8.13 8.26
C GLY A 95 -12.70 8.53 9.43
N PRO A 96 -11.37 8.56 9.22
CA PRO A 96 -10.42 8.88 10.27
C PRO A 96 -10.49 10.36 10.68
N GLN A 97 -10.38 10.62 11.99
CA GLN A 97 -10.32 11.94 12.59
C GLN A 97 -9.09 12.01 13.50
N LEU A 98 -8.24 13.02 13.26
CA LEU A 98 -7.02 13.28 14.01
C LEU A 98 -7.08 14.68 14.63
N ASP A 99 -6.41 14.87 15.78
CA ASP A 99 -6.15 16.22 16.29
C ASP A 99 -5.15 16.93 15.36
N PRO A 100 -5.56 17.96 14.60
CA PRO A 100 -4.69 18.57 13.61
C PRO A 100 -3.44 19.19 14.22
N ILE A 101 -2.33 19.16 13.46
CA ILE A 101 -1.14 19.95 13.74
C ILE A 101 -1.07 21.10 12.74
N THR A 102 -0.75 22.29 13.21
CA THR A 102 -0.85 23.51 12.39
C THR A 102 0.50 24.13 12.07
N ASP A 103 1.54 23.76 12.83
CA ASP A 103 2.87 24.36 12.73
C ASP A 103 3.95 23.45 13.35
N ARG A 104 5.20 23.93 13.28
CA ARG A 104 6.38 23.22 13.79
C ARG A 104 6.30 22.90 15.28
N SER A 105 5.66 23.75 16.11
CA SER A 105 5.58 23.52 17.55
C SER A 105 4.77 22.27 17.88
N GLY A 106 3.78 21.93 17.05
CA GLY A 106 2.97 20.72 17.17
C GLY A 106 3.76 19.44 16.99
N ILE A 107 4.94 19.49 16.35
CA ILE A 107 5.80 18.31 16.13
C ILE A 107 6.44 17.83 17.44
N ASN A 108 6.73 18.74 18.35
CA ASN A 108 7.45 18.46 19.61
C ASN A 108 6.73 17.47 20.55
N ARG A 109 5.44 17.24 20.34
CA ARG A 109 4.65 16.29 21.13
C ARG A 109 4.83 14.83 20.71
N PHE A 110 5.38 14.57 19.52
CA PHE A 110 5.54 13.22 18.98
C PHE A 110 6.79 12.52 19.54
N ARG A 111 6.68 11.22 19.73
CA ARG A 111 7.70 10.37 20.32
C ARG A 111 7.97 9.15 19.44
N ALA A 112 9.08 9.19 18.71
CA ALA A 112 9.48 8.10 17.80
C ALA A 112 9.95 6.85 18.57
N ASP A 113 10.44 7.01 19.78
CA ASP A 113 10.88 5.92 20.68
C ASP A 113 9.74 4.99 21.11
N HIS A 114 8.48 5.44 21.03
CA HIS A 114 7.32 4.64 21.37
C HIS A 114 6.81 3.75 20.23
N ILE A 115 7.27 3.93 18.99
CA ILE A 115 6.78 3.20 17.80
C ILE A 115 6.92 1.69 18.01
N GLY A 116 8.08 1.23 18.48
CA GLY A 116 8.37 -0.18 18.70
C GLY A 116 7.32 -0.87 19.59
N ALA A 117 7.11 -0.32 20.78
CA ALA A 117 6.17 -0.91 21.74
C ALA A 117 4.70 -0.82 21.27
N ARG A 118 4.30 0.30 20.63
CA ARG A 118 2.90 0.52 20.23
C ARG A 118 2.50 -0.26 18.99
N LEU A 119 3.44 -0.58 18.10
CA LEU A 119 3.20 -1.33 16.88
C LEU A 119 3.69 -2.79 16.94
N GLU A 120 4.14 -3.25 18.09
CA GLU A 120 4.48 -4.66 18.33
C GLU A 120 3.33 -5.62 17.93
N PRO A 121 2.03 -5.35 18.24
CA PRO A 121 0.93 -6.20 17.81
C PRO A 121 0.85 -6.39 16.28
N VAL A 122 1.30 -5.43 15.51
CA VAL A 122 1.38 -5.54 14.05
C VAL A 122 2.46 -6.56 13.64
N CYS A 123 3.59 -6.57 14.33
CA CYS A 123 4.65 -7.56 14.11
C CYS A 123 4.18 -8.98 14.46
N GLU A 124 3.47 -9.14 15.58
CA GLU A 124 2.84 -10.43 15.93
C GLU A 124 1.83 -10.88 14.88
N THR A 125 1.03 -9.95 14.32
CA THR A 125 0.12 -10.24 13.21
C THR A 125 0.87 -10.82 12.01
N ILE A 126 1.99 -10.23 11.62
CA ILE A 126 2.85 -10.69 10.53
C ILE A 126 3.36 -12.11 10.80
N GLN A 127 3.87 -12.37 12.01
CA GLN A 127 4.37 -13.70 12.40
C GLN A 127 3.29 -14.77 12.32
N ARG A 128 2.07 -14.46 12.79
CA ARG A 128 0.90 -15.34 12.68
C ARG A 128 0.54 -15.63 11.23
N CYS A 129 0.52 -14.60 10.38
CA CYS A 129 0.25 -14.76 8.94
C CYS A 129 1.32 -15.63 8.27
N ARG A 130 2.61 -15.42 8.57
CA ARG A 130 3.70 -16.23 8.03
C ARG A 130 3.55 -17.71 8.32
N GLY A 131 3.13 -18.06 9.53
CA GLY A 131 2.90 -19.45 9.93
C GLY A 131 1.67 -20.12 9.31
N ALA A 132 0.72 -19.32 8.79
CA ALA A 132 -0.58 -19.80 8.30
C ALA A 132 -0.77 -19.69 6.78
N LEU A 133 0.04 -18.89 6.08
CA LEU A 133 -0.04 -18.71 4.63
C LEU A 133 0.52 -19.93 3.89
N PRO A 134 -0.08 -20.28 2.72
CA PRO A 134 0.52 -21.24 1.79
C PRO A 134 1.95 -20.87 1.42
N ALA A 135 2.79 -21.87 1.15
CA ALA A 135 4.22 -21.66 0.86
C ALA A 135 4.47 -20.76 -0.34
N GLU A 136 3.57 -20.77 -1.33
CA GLU A 136 3.62 -19.98 -2.56
C GLU A 136 3.06 -18.55 -2.41
N THR A 137 2.34 -18.25 -1.34
CA THR A 137 1.72 -16.93 -1.10
C THR A 137 2.70 -15.99 -0.41
N ALA A 138 2.97 -14.83 -1.02
CA ALA A 138 3.82 -13.81 -0.42
C ALA A 138 3.08 -12.97 0.63
N LEU A 139 3.79 -12.52 1.66
CA LEU A 139 3.25 -11.59 2.66
C LEU A 139 3.79 -10.18 2.42
N ILE A 140 2.87 -9.25 2.20
CA ILE A 140 3.15 -7.83 1.96
C ILE A 140 2.88 -7.04 3.24
N GLY A 141 3.91 -6.37 3.75
CA GLY A 141 3.78 -5.30 4.74
C GLY A 141 3.56 -3.95 4.05
N PHE A 142 3.18 -2.91 4.81
CA PHE A 142 3.00 -1.60 4.21
C PHE A 142 3.08 -0.46 5.22
N ALA A 143 3.23 0.76 4.68
CA ALA A 143 3.05 2.01 5.43
C ALA A 143 2.46 3.08 4.52
N GLY A 144 1.88 4.12 5.13
CA GLY A 144 1.61 5.37 4.42
C GLY A 144 2.91 6.11 4.13
N SER A 145 3.03 6.70 2.95
CA SER A 145 4.15 7.57 2.61
C SER A 145 4.12 8.86 3.43
N PRO A 146 5.26 9.49 3.70
CA PRO A 146 5.36 10.67 4.56
C PRO A 146 4.40 11.81 4.19
N TRP A 147 4.28 12.15 2.90
CA TRP A 147 3.37 13.18 2.44
C TRP A 147 1.89 12.84 2.75
N THR A 148 1.46 11.63 2.43
CA THR A 148 0.08 11.21 2.70
C THR A 148 -0.24 11.21 4.20
N VAL A 149 0.68 10.72 5.04
CA VAL A 149 0.49 10.73 6.50
C VAL A 149 0.50 12.16 7.04
N ALA A 150 1.44 13.03 6.60
CA ALA A 150 1.49 14.44 6.96
C ALA A 150 0.17 15.15 6.59
N THR A 151 -0.39 14.83 5.42
CA THR A 151 -1.68 15.38 4.99
C THR A 151 -2.78 15.07 6.00
N TYR A 152 -2.95 13.81 6.40
CA TYR A 152 -3.93 13.43 7.42
C TYR A 152 -3.66 14.13 8.77
N MET A 153 -2.39 14.21 9.18
CA MET A 153 -2.00 14.84 10.46
C MET A 153 -2.31 16.31 10.50
N VAL A 154 -2.16 17.02 9.38
CA VAL A 154 -2.36 18.49 9.29
C VAL A 154 -3.81 18.85 8.98
N GLU A 155 -4.46 18.12 8.08
CA GLU A 155 -5.88 18.36 7.74
C GLU A 155 -6.82 17.92 8.88
N GLY A 156 -6.40 16.92 9.67
CA GLY A 156 -7.22 16.31 10.72
C GLY A 156 -8.13 15.20 10.22
N GLY A 157 -8.03 14.83 8.94
CA GLY A 157 -8.85 13.83 8.28
C GLY A 157 -8.67 13.84 6.77
N ALA A 158 -9.67 13.32 6.04
CA ALA A 158 -9.70 13.42 4.59
C ALA A 158 -9.89 14.87 4.14
N SER A 159 -9.21 15.27 3.08
CA SER A 159 -9.31 16.63 2.51
C SER A 159 -9.54 16.55 1.00
N ARG A 160 -10.27 17.53 0.44
CA ARG A 160 -10.43 17.67 -1.01
C ARG A 160 -9.42 18.64 -1.60
N ASP A 161 -9.17 19.75 -0.91
CA ASP A 161 -8.37 20.86 -1.42
C ASP A 161 -6.94 20.88 -0.88
N PHE A 162 -6.68 20.11 0.20
CA PHE A 162 -5.36 20.05 0.85
C PHE A 162 -4.85 21.44 1.28
N LEU A 163 -5.79 22.32 1.67
CA LEU A 163 -5.50 23.73 1.87
C LEU A 163 -4.55 23.96 3.05
N ARG A 164 -4.79 23.30 4.18
CA ARG A 164 -3.97 23.49 5.40
C ARG A 164 -2.56 22.98 5.19
N VAL A 165 -2.42 21.72 4.73
CA VAL A 165 -1.11 21.08 4.54
C VAL A 165 -0.27 21.80 3.49
N LYS A 166 -0.86 22.17 2.34
CA LYS A 166 -0.15 22.93 1.30
C LYS A 166 0.19 24.35 1.76
N SER A 167 -0.71 25.02 2.47
CA SER A 167 -0.45 26.35 3.02
C SER A 167 0.71 26.33 4.01
N TRP A 168 0.80 25.33 4.88
CA TRP A 168 1.95 25.19 5.78
C TRP A 168 3.24 24.91 5.00
N ALA A 169 3.22 23.92 4.09
CA ALA A 169 4.37 23.57 3.27
C ALA A 169 4.94 24.76 2.48
N TYR A 170 4.09 25.68 2.02
CA TYR A 170 4.52 26.88 1.28
C TYR A 170 4.95 28.03 2.19
N ARG A 171 4.28 28.25 3.34
CA ARG A 171 4.59 29.37 4.24
C ARG A 171 5.82 29.09 5.11
N ASP A 172 5.98 27.88 5.58
CA ASP A 172 7.11 27.45 6.41
C ASP A 172 7.67 26.11 5.90
N PRO A 173 8.39 26.12 4.76
CA PRO A 173 8.95 24.93 4.17
C PRO A 173 9.99 24.23 5.05
N VAL A 174 10.63 24.95 5.97
CA VAL A 174 11.61 24.38 6.92
C VAL A 174 10.89 23.63 8.04
N GLY A 175 9.85 24.24 8.62
CA GLY A 175 9.04 23.57 9.63
C GLY A 175 8.28 22.36 9.08
N PHE A 176 7.75 22.47 7.85
CA PHE A 176 7.10 21.34 7.20
C PHE A 176 8.09 20.20 6.85
N GLN A 177 9.32 20.54 6.44
CA GLN A 177 10.38 19.55 6.24
C GLN A 177 10.66 18.75 7.52
N ALA A 178 10.66 19.40 8.69
CA ALA A 178 10.86 18.70 9.96
C ALA A 178 9.77 17.64 10.23
N LEU A 179 8.51 17.90 9.84
CA LEU A 179 7.43 16.90 9.89
C LEU A 179 7.69 15.74 8.93
N ILE A 180 8.05 16.05 7.68
CA ILE A 180 8.36 15.02 6.68
C ILE A 180 9.55 14.17 7.11
N ASP A 181 10.58 14.76 7.70
CA ASP A 181 11.77 14.04 8.19
C ASP A 181 11.40 13.11 9.35
N LEU A 182 10.60 13.58 10.31
CA LEU A 182 10.09 12.75 11.39
C LEU A 182 9.31 11.54 10.84
N LEU A 183 8.40 11.78 9.90
CA LEU A 183 7.58 10.72 9.31
C LEU A 183 8.41 9.77 8.46
N THR A 184 9.44 10.26 7.77
CA THR A 184 10.37 9.43 6.99
C THR A 184 11.10 8.45 7.91
N GLU A 185 11.69 8.93 9.00
CA GLU A 185 12.37 8.07 9.98
C GLU A 185 11.39 7.08 10.66
N ALA A 186 10.21 7.55 11.03
CA ALA A 186 9.17 6.72 11.61
C ALA A 186 8.72 5.61 10.64
N THR A 187 8.57 5.93 9.35
CA THR A 187 8.21 4.97 8.31
C THR A 187 9.31 3.93 8.09
N ILE A 188 10.59 4.36 8.08
CA ILE A 188 11.74 3.45 8.01
C ILE A 188 11.73 2.48 9.19
N ALA A 189 11.58 2.99 10.41
CA ALA A 189 11.54 2.17 11.61
C ALA A 189 10.38 1.15 11.56
N TYR A 190 9.19 1.60 11.19
CA TYR A 190 8.00 0.75 11.13
C TYR A 190 8.09 -0.33 10.05
N LEU A 191 8.57 0.01 8.85
CA LEU A 191 8.77 -0.99 7.78
C LEU A 191 9.89 -1.98 8.12
N ALA A 192 10.96 -1.52 8.77
CA ALA A 192 12.02 -2.39 9.23
C ALA A 192 11.53 -3.43 10.27
N MET A 193 10.62 -3.02 11.17
CA MET A 193 9.97 -3.94 12.10
C MET A 193 9.12 -4.99 11.36
N GLN A 194 8.35 -4.57 10.36
CA GLN A 194 7.52 -5.48 9.56
C GLN A 194 8.37 -6.50 8.79
N ILE A 195 9.47 -6.05 8.16
CA ILE A 195 10.41 -6.94 7.45
C ILE A 195 11.04 -7.94 8.43
N SER A 196 11.51 -7.47 9.58
CA SER A 196 12.09 -8.33 10.61
C SER A 196 11.09 -9.34 11.19
N ALA A 197 9.81 -9.00 11.23
CA ALA A 197 8.73 -9.89 11.65
C ALA A 197 8.33 -10.92 10.57
N GLY A 198 8.78 -10.74 9.31
CA GLY A 198 8.59 -11.71 8.24
C GLY A 198 7.79 -11.23 7.02
N ALA A 199 7.56 -9.93 6.87
CA ALA A 199 7.06 -9.37 5.60
C ALA A 199 8.14 -9.54 4.52
N GLU A 200 7.76 -10.08 3.36
CA GLU A 200 8.67 -10.40 2.26
C GLU A 200 8.76 -9.27 1.22
N VAL A 201 7.73 -8.46 1.18
CA VAL A 201 7.59 -7.25 0.35
C VAL A 201 7.01 -6.16 1.22
N VAL A 202 7.35 -4.92 0.96
CA VAL A 202 6.67 -3.79 1.58
C VAL A 202 6.14 -2.82 0.53
N GLN A 203 4.97 -2.21 0.79
CA GLN A 203 4.38 -1.21 -0.09
C GLN A 203 4.23 0.13 0.60
N LEU A 204 4.65 1.19 -0.09
CA LEU A 204 4.45 2.58 0.31
C LEU A 204 3.20 3.14 -0.38
N PHE A 205 2.19 3.51 0.40
CA PHE A 205 0.96 4.11 -0.09
C PHE A 205 1.01 5.62 -0.02
N ASP A 206 1.16 6.29 -1.18
CA ASP A 206 1.06 7.74 -1.27
C ASP A 206 -0.25 8.14 -1.96
N SER A 207 -1.35 8.00 -1.23
CA SER A 207 -2.72 8.19 -1.73
C SER A 207 -3.00 9.63 -2.19
N TRP A 208 -2.23 10.59 -1.71
CA TRP A 208 -2.39 12.02 -1.98
C TRP A 208 -1.24 12.64 -2.77
N ALA A 209 -0.38 11.82 -3.37
CA ALA A 209 0.76 12.28 -4.17
C ALA A 209 0.35 13.22 -5.30
N GLY A 210 -0.76 12.92 -5.98
CA GLY A 210 -1.30 13.74 -7.08
C GLY A 210 -1.86 15.11 -6.67
N ALA A 211 -1.91 15.43 -5.37
CA ALA A 211 -2.30 16.77 -4.91
C ALA A 211 -1.19 17.80 -5.08
N LEU A 212 0.04 17.38 -5.34
CA LEU A 212 1.23 18.24 -5.41
C LEU A 212 1.55 18.66 -6.85
N ALA A 213 2.02 19.89 -7.00
CA ALA A 213 2.73 20.35 -8.18
C ALA A 213 4.13 19.72 -8.23
N GLU A 214 4.83 19.83 -9.36
CA GLU A 214 6.10 19.16 -9.65
C GLU A 214 7.16 19.32 -8.55
N ASP A 215 7.46 20.54 -8.12
CA ASP A 215 8.48 20.81 -7.09
C ASP A 215 8.10 20.19 -5.72
N GLY A 216 6.81 20.29 -5.38
CA GLY A 216 6.27 19.66 -4.16
C GLY A 216 6.30 18.14 -4.23
N PHE A 217 6.02 17.57 -5.39
CA PHE A 217 6.08 16.13 -5.62
C PHE A 217 7.51 15.60 -5.48
N GLU A 218 8.48 16.29 -6.08
CA GLU A 218 9.89 15.93 -5.89
C GLU A 218 10.26 15.99 -4.40
N ARG A 219 10.00 17.13 -3.76
CA ARG A 219 10.44 17.41 -2.40
C ARG A 219 9.77 16.54 -1.33
N TRP A 220 8.45 16.30 -1.48
CA TRP A 220 7.63 15.67 -0.43
C TRP A 220 7.25 14.21 -0.71
N VAL A 221 7.43 13.75 -1.97
CA VAL A 221 7.14 12.37 -2.38
C VAL A 221 8.41 11.64 -2.78
N VAL A 222 9.14 12.14 -3.80
CA VAL A 222 10.29 11.41 -4.36
C VAL A 222 11.44 11.32 -3.38
N LEU A 223 11.90 12.45 -2.81
CA LEU A 223 13.06 12.48 -1.91
C LEU A 223 12.84 11.67 -0.62
N PRO A 224 11.69 11.79 0.08
CA PRO A 224 11.42 10.95 1.24
C PRO A 224 11.34 9.46 0.88
N THR A 225 10.72 9.11 -0.24
CA THR A 225 10.66 7.73 -0.72
C THR A 225 12.06 7.19 -1.02
N ARG A 226 12.92 7.96 -1.69
CA ARG A 226 14.32 7.58 -1.95
C ARG A 226 15.08 7.31 -0.65
N ARG A 227 14.92 8.16 0.37
CA ARG A 227 15.55 7.96 1.68
C ARG A 227 15.08 6.66 2.33
N ILE A 228 13.76 6.39 2.31
CA ILE A 228 13.18 5.15 2.85
C ILE A 228 13.76 3.93 2.10
N THR A 229 13.71 3.95 0.78
CA THR A 229 14.14 2.81 -0.05
C THR A 229 15.63 2.52 0.09
N THR A 230 16.46 3.55 0.09
CA THR A 230 17.91 3.43 0.29
C THR A 230 18.22 2.81 1.65
N THR A 231 17.68 3.38 2.73
CA THR A 231 17.94 2.90 4.08
C THR A 231 17.44 1.46 4.30
N LEU A 232 16.26 1.13 3.77
CA LEU A 232 15.74 -0.24 3.90
C LEU A 232 16.56 -1.25 3.10
N LYS A 233 17.03 -0.91 1.91
CA LYS A 233 17.87 -1.79 1.08
C LYS A 233 19.26 -2.01 1.70
N GLU A 234 19.83 -0.99 2.35
CA GLU A 234 21.07 -1.12 3.10
C GLU A 234 20.93 -2.06 4.32
N ARG A 235 19.82 -1.94 5.05
CA ARG A 235 19.55 -2.77 6.24
C ARG A 235 19.08 -4.18 5.91
N PHE A 236 18.38 -4.35 4.82
CA PHE A 236 17.78 -5.62 4.38
C PHE A 236 18.09 -5.86 2.90
N PRO A 237 19.30 -6.34 2.57
CA PRO A 237 19.68 -6.62 1.19
C PRO A 237 18.67 -7.57 0.52
N GLY A 238 18.18 -7.18 -0.66
CA GLY A 238 17.19 -7.96 -1.42
C GLY A 238 15.72 -7.66 -1.06
N VAL A 239 15.45 -6.71 -0.15
CA VAL A 239 14.07 -6.30 0.13
C VAL A 239 13.39 -5.73 -1.12
N LEU A 240 12.16 -6.16 -1.36
CA LEU A 240 11.32 -5.70 -2.47
C LEU A 240 10.36 -4.61 -1.98
N ILE A 241 10.37 -3.46 -2.64
CA ILE A 241 9.61 -2.28 -2.22
C ILE A 241 8.74 -1.81 -3.39
N ILE A 242 7.42 -1.79 -3.19
CA ILE A 242 6.45 -1.29 -4.15
C ILE A 242 6.09 0.15 -3.77
N GLY A 243 6.21 1.09 -4.71
CA GLY A 243 5.73 2.45 -4.54
C GLY A 243 4.37 2.67 -5.19
N PHE A 244 3.48 3.43 -4.54
CA PHE A 244 2.17 3.77 -5.08
C PHE A 244 1.89 5.29 -4.97
N PRO A 245 2.46 6.12 -5.85
CA PRO A 245 2.21 7.57 -5.90
C PRO A 245 0.90 7.85 -6.65
N ARG A 246 -0.24 7.60 -6.02
CA ARG A 246 -1.56 7.71 -6.64
C ARG A 246 -1.82 9.11 -7.17
N GLY A 247 -2.31 9.19 -8.41
CA GLY A 247 -2.66 10.44 -9.07
C GLY A 247 -1.47 11.24 -9.59
N ALA A 248 -0.27 10.67 -9.60
CA ALA A 248 0.96 11.35 -10.03
C ALA A 248 0.98 11.73 -11.52
N GLY A 249 0.13 11.14 -12.37
CA GLY A 249 0.06 11.47 -13.80
C GLY A 249 1.42 11.28 -14.49
N LEU A 250 1.91 12.30 -15.19
CA LEU A 250 3.22 12.25 -15.86
C LEU A 250 4.41 12.15 -14.89
N LEU A 251 4.22 12.52 -13.62
CA LEU A 251 5.26 12.43 -12.59
C LEU A 251 5.59 10.98 -12.18
N TYR A 252 4.82 9.99 -12.64
CA TYR A 252 5.21 8.57 -12.54
C TYR A 252 6.56 8.29 -13.18
N ASP A 253 6.90 8.97 -14.28
CA ASP A 253 8.20 8.80 -14.97
C ASP A 253 9.37 9.20 -14.05
N ARG A 254 9.26 10.36 -13.38
CA ARG A 254 10.24 10.83 -12.39
C ARG A 254 10.30 9.90 -11.17
N TYR A 255 9.14 9.50 -10.65
CA TYR A 255 9.07 8.58 -9.51
C TYR A 255 9.75 7.24 -9.82
N ALA A 256 9.52 6.69 -11.01
CA ALA A 256 10.17 5.48 -11.50
C ALA A 256 11.70 5.60 -11.55
N ALA A 257 12.19 6.76 -12.00
CA ALA A 257 13.62 6.99 -12.18
C ALA A 257 14.35 7.24 -10.85
N GLU A 258 13.68 7.88 -9.87
CA GLU A 258 14.39 8.52 -8.77
C GLU A 258 14.02 8.06 -7.38
N SER A 259 12.87 7.42 -7.17
CA SER A 259 12.41 7.00 -5.84
C SER A 259 13.16 5.80 -5.26
N GLY A 260 13.83 5.02 -6.12
CA GLY A 260 14.56 3.82 -5.70
C GLY A 260 13.67 2.63 -5.33
N VAL A 261 12.37 2.65 -5.64
CA VAL A 261 11.47 1.50 -5.45
C VAL A 261 11.84 0.34 -6.37
N THR A 262 11.43 -0.88 -6.02
CA THR A 262 11.68 -2.08 -6.84
C THR A 262 10.59 -2.27 -7.89
N ALA A 263 9.38 -1.83 -7.61
CA ALA A 263 8.23 -1.90 -8.51
C ALA A 263 7.28 -0.72 -8.26
N ILE A 264 6.42 -0.43 -9.24
CA ILE A 264 5.44 0.65 -9.15
C ILE A 264 4.03 0.09 -9.26
N SER A 265 3.17 0.48 -8.31
CA SER A 265 1.74 0.32 -8.41
C SER A 265 1.12 1.53 -9.13
N LEU A 266 0.24 1.26 -10.08
CA LEU A 266 -0.40 2.23 -10.93
C LEU A 266 -1.84 2.48 -10.49
N ASP A 267 -2.30 3.72 -10.51
CA ASP A 267 -3.72 4.04 -10.36
C ASP A 267 -4.50 3.94 -11.69
N THR A 268 -5.82 3.99 -11.59
CA THR A 268 -6.73 3.86 -12.74
C THR A 268 -6.54 4.91 -13.83
N GLY A 269 -5.96 6.06 -13.49
CA GLY A 269 -5.74 7.18 -14.42
C GLY A 269 -4.52 6.99 -15.34
N VAL A 270 -3.67 5.98 -15.08
CA VAL A 270 -2.45 5.74 -15.88
C VAL A 270 -2.82 4.97 -17.15
N PRO A 271 -2.59 5.56 -18.37
CA PRO A 271 -2.83 4.87 -19.63
C PRO A 271 -1.96 3.63 -19.79
N LYS A 272 -2.55 2.55 -20.31
CA LYS A 272 -1.86 1.25 -20.52
C LYS A 272 -0.61 1.38 -21.38
N ASP A 273 -0.68 2.17 -22.45
CA ASP A 273 0.46 2.38 -23.37
C ASP A 273 1.58 3.16 -22.71
N PHE A 274 1.27 4.21 -21.93
CA PHE A 274 2.28 4.92 -21.15
C PHE A 274 2.96 4.00 -20.11
N ALA A 275 2.17 3.18 -19.43
CA ALA A 275 2.69 2.20 -18.47
C ALA A 275 3.64 1.20 -19.15
N ARG A 276 3.20 0.59 -20.27
CA ARG A 276 3.98 -0.39 -21.04
C ARG A 276 5.27 0.21 -21.61
N ASP A 277 5.17 1.38 -22.27
CA ASP A 277 6.25 1.90 -23.09
C ASP A 277 7.26 2.76 -22.30
N ARG A 278 6.82 3.38 -21.18
CA ARG A 278 7.66 4.30 -20.41
C ARG A 278 8.10 3.74 -19.06
N LEU A 279 7.23 3.02 -18.36
CA LEU A 279 7.48 2.57 -16.99
C LEU A 279 8.00 1.13 -16.94
N GLN A 280 7.34 0.20 -17.64
CA GLN A 280 7.66 -1.23 -17.58
C GLN A 280 9.08 -1.59 -18.06
N PRO A 281 9.72 -0.87 -19.01
CA PRO A 281 11.13 -1.11 -19.34
C PRO A 281 12.11 -0.84 -18.21
N ARG A 282 11.69 -0.11 -17.17
CA ARG A 282 12.52 0.27 -16.03
C ARG A 282 12.24 -0.57 -14.78
N LEU A 283 10.97 -0.86 -14.51
CA LEU A 283 10.52 -1.49 -13.27
C LEU A 283 9.32 -2.41 -13.52
N PRO A 284 9.18 -3.50 -12.75
CA PRO A 284 7.94 -4.26 -12.67
C PRO A 284 6.76 -3.37 -12.33
N LEU A 285 5.62 -3.64 -12.96
CA LEU A 285 4.39 -2.88 -12.76
C LEU A 285 3.35 -3.69 -12.00
N GLN A 286 2.53 -2.99 -11.22
CA GLN A 286 1.37 -3.51 -10.52
C GLN A 286 0.14 -2.65 -10.82
N GLY A 287 -1.04 -3.25 -10.99
CA GLY A 287 -2.28 -2.50 -11.21
C GLY A 287 -2.88 -2.82 -12.56
N ASN A 288 -3.77 -2.05 -13.13
CA ASN A 288 -4.44 -0.88 -12.57
C ASN A 288 -5.93 -0.89 -12.95
N LEU A 289 -6.56 -2.08 -12.80
CA LEU A 289 -7.98 -2.23 -13.14
C LEU A 289 -8.83 -1.24 -12.32
N ASP A 290 -9.81 -0.61 -12.97
CA ASP A 290 -10.79 0.22 -12.28
C ASP A 290 -11.60 -0.64 -11.29
N PRO A 291 -11.61 -0.32 -9.98
CA PRO A 291 -12.38 -1.06 -8.99
C PRO A 291 -13.88 -1.11 -9.28
N VAL A 292 -14.44 -0.14 -10.00
CA VAL A 292 -15.84 -0.11 -10.37
C VAL A 292 -16.19 -1.26 -11.32
N LEU A 293 -15.26 -1.69 -12.18
CA LEU A 293 -15.45 -2.87 -13.01
C LEU A 293 -15.63 -4.16 -12.20
N LEU A 294 -14.96 -4.25 -11.05
CA LEU A 294 -15.15 -5.38 -10.13
C LEU A 294 -16.53 -5.33 -9.44
N VAL A 295 -17.07 -4.13 -9.20
CA VAL A 295 -18.47 -3.97 -8.73
C VAL A 295 -19.45 -4.40 -9.81
N THR A 296 -19.22 -4.00 -11.06
CA THR A 296 -20.10 -4.29 -12.21
C THR A 296 -20.10 -5.77 -12.59
N GLY A 297 -18.92 -6.41 -12.62
CA GLY A 297 -18.76 -7.81 -13.01
C GLY A 297 -19.05 -8.09 -14.48
N GLY A 298 -19.25 -9.36 -14.81
CA GLY A 298 -19.65 -9.83 -16.13
C GLY A 298 -18.69 -9.48 -17.29
N LYS A 299 -19.24 -9.37 -18.50
CA LYS A 299 -18.45 -9.11 -19.72
C LYS A 299 -17.56 -7.84 -19.65
N PRO A 300 -18.01 -6.69 -19.09
CA PRO A 300 -17.13 -5.53 -18.95
C PRO A 300 -15.87 -5.81 -18.12
N LEU A 301 -16.01 -6.53 -17.01
CA LEU A 301 -14.88 -6.95 -16.19
C LEU A 301 -13.94 -7.87 -16.97
N GLU A 302 -14.49 -8.90 -17.64
CA GLU A 302 -13.71 -9.87 -18.42
C GLU A 302 -12.90 -9.20 -19.53
N SER A 303 -13.54 -8.31 -20.33
CA SER A 303 -12.87 -7.56 -21.40
C SER A 303 -11.73 -6.73 -20.87
N ALA A 304 -11.96 -5.94 -19.82
CA ALA A 304 -10.96 -5.07 -19.23
C ALA A 304 -9.77 -5.85 -18.64
N VAL A 305 -10.03 -7.00 -18.00
CA VAL A 305 -8.96 -7.89 -17.49
C VAL A 305 -8.11 -8.43 -18.63
N ARG A 306 -8.74 -8.95 -19.71
CA ARG A 306 -8.00 -9.46 -20.87
C ARG A 306 -7.19 -8.38 -21.56
N GLU A 307 -7.76 -7.19 -21.74
CA GLU A 307 -7.06 -6.04 -22.34
C GLU A 307 -5.85 -5.61 -21.48
N LEU A 308 -6.01 -5.54 -20.17
CA LEU A 308 -4.93 -5.13 -19.27
C LEU A 308 -3.79 -6.16 -19.27
N ARG A 309 -4.13 -7.45 -19.23
CA ARG A 309 -3.16 -8.54 -19.33
C ARG A 309 -2.44 -8.55 -20.69
N ALA A 310 -3.16 -8.33 -21.77
CA ALA A 310 -2.56 -8.23 -23.11
C ALA A 310 -1.60 -7.03 -23.22
N ALA A 311 -1.95 -5.90 -22.61
CA ALA A 311 -1.13 -4.69 -22.67
C ALA A 311 0.15 -4.79 -21.83
N LEU A 312 0.08 -5.34 -20.60
CA LEU A 312 1.17 -5.31 -19.63
C LEU A 312 1.84 -6.68 -19.40
N GLY A 313 1.21 -7.79 -19.81
CA GLY A 313 1.76 -9.13 -19.60
C GLY A 313 3.00 -9.46 -20.45
N GLY A 314 3.38 -8.60 -21.37
CA GLY A 314 4.63 -8.69 -22.14
C GLY A 314 5.90 -8.48 -21.30
N GLY A 315 5.78 -7.88 -20.11
CA GLY A 315 6.87 -7.64 -19.16
C GLY A 315 6.54 -8.12 -17.75
N PRO A 316 7.38 -7.82 -16.75
CA PRO A 316 7.12 -8.13 -15.35
C PRO A 316 5.88 -7.39 -14.84
N TYR A 317 4.81 -8.15 -14.54
CA TYR A 317 3.52 -7.56 -14.22
C TYR A 317 2.78 -8.33 -13.12
N VAL A 318 2.30 -7.59 -12.11
CA VAL A 318 1.42 -8.03 -11.04
C VAL A 318 0.02 -7.47 -11.28
N PHE A 319 -0.97 -8.33 -11.43
CA PHE A 319 -2.34 -7.86 -11.58
C PHE A 319 -2.88 -7.34 -10.23
N ASN A 320 -3.44 -6.14 -10.27
CA ASN A 320 -4.14 -5.51 -9.14
C ASN A 320 -5.17 -4.50 -9.66
N LEU A 321 -5.93 -3.91 -8.75
CA LEU A 321 -6.76 -2.75 -9.05
C LEU A 321 -5.93 -1.47 -9.01
N GLY A 322 -6.42 -0.41 -9.67
CA GLY A 322 -5.83 0.93 -9.59
C GLY A 322 -6.14 1.68 -8.29
N HIS A 323 -6.94 1.08 -7.41
CA HIS A 323 -7.19 1.49 -6.02
C HIS A 323 -7.74 0.29 -5.22
N GLY A 324 -8.23 0.51 -4.00
CA GLY A 324 -8.76 -0.58 -3.18
C GLY A 324 -10.13 -1.10 -3.65
N VAL A 325 -10.41 -2.37 -3.33
CA VAL A 325 -11.74 -2.96 -3.49
C VAL A 325 -12.79 -2.08 -2.80
N LEU A 326 -13.88 -1.83 -3.49
CA LEU A 326 -14.98 -1.01 -2.98
C LEU A 326 -15.88 -1.83 -2.04
N PRO A 327 -16.43 -1.23 -0.98
CA PRO A 327 -17.33 -1.94 -0.06
C PRO A 327 -18.58 -2.53 -0.72
N GLN A 328 -18.99 -1.99 -1.87
CA GLN A 328 -20.15 -2.42 -2.65
C GLN A 328 -19.85 -3.60 -3.59
N THR A 329 -18.59 -4.02 -3.68
CA THR A 329 -18.19 -5.13 -4.57
C THR A 329 -18.88 -6.43 -4.17
N PRO A 330 -19.65 -7.09 -5.07
CA PRO A 330 -20.14 -8.43 -4.82
C PRO A 330 -18.96 -9.42 -4.73
N PRO A 331 -18.81 -10.20 -3.64
CA PRO A 331 -17.73 -11.19 -3.54
C PRO A 331 -17.75 -12.20 -4.70
N GLU A 332 -18.92 -12.44 -5.27
CA GLU A 332 -19.14 -13.34 -6.40
C GLU A 332 -18.41 -12.89 -7.67
N ASN A 333 -18.12 -11.59 -7.82
CA ASN A 333 -17.37 -11.07 -8.96
C ASN A 333 -15.86 -11.32 -8.86
N VAL A 334 -15.34 -11.59 -7.67
CA VAL A 334 -13.92 -11.91 -7.49
C VAL A 334 -13.58 -13.33 -7.94
N ALA A 335 -14.50 -14.28 -7.83
CA ALA A 335 -14.28 -15.66 -8.26
C ALA A 335 -14.08 -15.80 -9.79
N PRO A 336 -14.90 -15.15 -10.69
CA PRO A 336 -14.60 -15.09 -12.11
C PRO A 336 -13.26 -14.43 -12.41
N LEU A 337 -12.93 -13.33 -11.72
CA LEU A 337 -11.61 -12.68 -11.86
C LEU A 337 -10.48 -13.65 -11.56
N ALA A 338 -10.57 -14.41 -10.46
CA ALA A 338 -9.56 -15.41 -10.10
C ALA A 338 -9.38 -16.49 -11.20
N ARG A 339 -10.48 -16.94 -11.83
CA ARG A 339 -10.42 -17.90 -12.94
C ARG A 339 -9.73 -17.31 -14.17
N LEU A 340 -10.07 -16.06 -14.56
CA LEU A 340 -9.42 -15.37 -15.67
C LEU A 340 -7.91 -15.18 -15.44
N LEU A 341 -7.51 -14.90 -14.20
CA LEU A 341 -6.11 -14.70 -13.85
C LEU A 341 -5.33 -16.03 -13.70
N ALA A 342 -6.01 -17.15 -13.58
CA ALA A 342 -5.39 -18.48 -13.64
C ALA A 342 -5.02 -18.91 -15.07
N GLU A 343 -5.64 -18.33 -16.10
CA GLU A 343 -5.29 -18.61 -17.50
C GLU A 343 -3.88 -18.09 -17.83
N PRO A 344 -3.09 -18.75 -18.69
CA PRO A 344 -1.84 -18.20 -19.23
C PRO A 344 -2.04 -16.83 -19.90
N LEU A 345 -0.93 -16.06 -20.04
CA LEU A 345 -0.92 -14.76 -20.76
C LEU A 345 -0.99 -14.96 -22.27
#